data_96ebb7f356fa894794ce5b954477ae1a
#
_entry.id   96ebb7f356fa894794ce5b954477ae1a
#
_cell.length_a   1.000
_cell.length_b   1.000
_cell.length_c   1.000
_cell.angle_alpha   90.00
_cell.angle_beta   90.00
_cell.angle_gamma   90.00
#
_symmetry.space_group_name_H-M   'P 1'
#
loop_
_entity.id
_entity.type
_entity.pdbx_description
1 polymer ?
#
loop_
_entity_poly.entity_id
_entity_poly.type
_entity_poly.pdbx_seq_one_letter_code
_entity_poly.pdbx_strand_id
1 'polypeptide(L)'
;MDGAAITITIMTLAAANTLGMEVSLPAAILLSIMSALGACGASGVAGGSLLLIPMACSLFGISNDIAMQVVGVAFIIGVIQDSVETALNSAGDVEFAATAEYHQWLKEGKPLPDFMA
;
A
#
# COMPACT_ATOMS: atom_id res chain seq x y z
N MET A 1 -4.53 -1.64 -5.15
CA MET A 1 -4.35 -0.66 -4.04
C MET A 1 -2.89 -0.56 -3.61
N ASP A 2 -2.00 -0.38 -4.58
CA ASP A 2 -0.54 -0.40 -4.39
C ASP A 2 -0.06 0.77 -3.52
N GLY A 3 -0.60 1.96 -3.78
CA GLY A 3 -0.28 3.15 -3.01
C GLY A 3 -0.67 3.03 -1.54
N ALA A 4 -1.83 2.46 -1.25
CA ALA A 4 -2.26 2.21 0.13
C ALA A 4 -1.35 1.21 0.85
N ALA A 5 -0.94 0.14 0.19
CA ALA A 5 0.01 -0.83 0.76
C ALA A 5 1.37 -0.20 1.04
N ILE A 6 1.86 0.66 0.15
CA ILE A 6 3.10 1.43 0.32
C ILE A 6 2.98 2.36 1.53
N THR A 7 1.89 3.11 1.62
CA THR A 7 1.65 4.05 2.74
C THR A 7 1.68 3.32 4.08
N ILE A 8 0.91 2.23 4.24
CA ILE A 8 0.85 1.45 5.48
C ILE A 8 2.25 0.94 5.84
N THR A 9 2.95 0.34 4.87
CA THR A 9 4.27 -0.26 5.09
C THR A 9 5.30 0.79 5.49
N ILE A 10 5.41 1.89 4.73
CA ILE A 10 6.43 2.93 4.98
C ILE A 10 6.18 3.63 6.29
N MET A 11 4.95 4.01 6.61
CA MET A 11 4.64 4.70 7.85
C MET A 11 4.91 3.81 9.07
N THR A 12 4.61 2.52 8.99
CA THR A 12 4.91 1.56 10.06
C THR A 12 6.41 1.35 10.24
N LEU A 13 7.16 1.20 9.14
CA LEU A 13 8.63 1.06 9.20
C LEU A 13 9.30 2.34 9.72
N ALA A 14 8.80 3.51 9.32
CA ALA A 14 9.28 4.79 9.84
C ALA A 14 9.06 4.90 11.35
N ALA A 15 7.89 4.49 11.84
CA ALA A 15 7.59 4.45 13.27
C ALA A 15 8.54 3.49 14.01
N ALA A 16 8.72 2.26 13.53
CA ALA A 16 9.63 1.28 14.12
C ALA A 16 11.08 1.81 14.17
N ASN A 17 11.55 2.41 13.07
CA ASN A 17 12.88 3.00 12.99
C ASN A 17 13.05 4.18 13.97
N THR A 18 12.05 5.05 14.07
CA THR A 18 12.07 6.19 15.00
C THR A 18 12.14 5.74 16.47
N LEU A 19 11.54 4.59 16.77
CA LEU A 19 11.59 3.97 18.10
C LEU A 19 12.88 3.17 18.34
N GLY A 20 13.81 3.13 17.39
CA GLY A 20 15.04 2.37 17.48
C GLY A 20 14.84 0.85 17.43
N MET A 21 13.71 0.40 16.88
CA MET A 21 13.40 -1.04 16.78
C MET A 21 14.10 -1.64 15.56
N GLU A 22 14.76 -2.78 15.77
CA GLU A 22 15.31 -3.56 14.66
C GLU A 22 14.19 -4.37 13.98
N VAL A 23 14.01 -4.14 12.69
CA VAL A 23 13.05 -4.88 11.87
C VAL A 23 13.76 -5.99 11.12
N SER A 24 13.48 -7.24 11.50
CA SER A 24 14.01 -8.40 10.78
C SER A 24 13.37 -8.54 9.39
N LEU A 25 14.11 -9.15 8.45
CA LEU A 25 13.58 -9.40 7.09
C LEU A 25 12.27 -10.19 7.09
N PRO A 26 12.09 -11.27 7.89
CA PRO A 26 10.80 -11.97 7.97
C PRO A 26 9.66 -11.07 8.45
N ALA A 27 9.92 -10.19 9.42
CA ALA A 27 8.91 -9.25 9.93
C ALA A 27 8.53 -8.21 8.86
N ALA A 28 9.49 -7.72 8.09
CA ALA A 28 9.23 -6.80 6.97
C ALA A 28 8.41 -7.46 5.86
N ILE A 29 8.68 -8.73 5.54
CA ILE A 29 7.88 -9.50 4.56
C ILE A 29 6.46 -9.69 5.08
N LEU A 30 6.29 -10.08 6.35
CA LEU A 30 4.97 -10.23 6.96
C LEU A 30 4.19 -8.91 6.93
N LEU A 31 4.83 -7.79 7.27
CA LEU A 31 4.25 -6.46 7.18
C LEU A 31 3.78 -6.15 5.76
N SER A 32 4.60 -6.43 4.75
CA SER A 32 4.25 -6.18 3.34
C SER A 32 3.01 -6.96 2.91
N ILE A 33 2.93 -8.24 3.29
CA ILE A 33 1.76 -9.09 3.00
C ILE A 33 0.51 -8.55 3.71
N MET A 34 0.61 -8.22 4.99
CA MET A 34 -0.50 -7.69 5.77
C MET A 34 -0.96 -6.32 5.25
N SER A 35 -0.01 -5.47 4.83
CA SER A 35 -0.33 -4.17 4.23
C SER A 35 -1.06 -4.33 2.90
N ALA A 36 -0.64 -5.27 2.05
CA ALA A 36 -1.31 -5.55 0.79
C ALA A 36 -2.74 -6.06 1.00
N LEU A 37 -2.94 -7.01 1.92
CA LEU A 37 -4.26 -7.52 2.26
C LEU A 37 -5.15 -6.44 2.88
N GLY A 38 -4.61 -5.62 3.79
CA GLY A 38 -5.32 -4.51 4.41
C GLY A 38 -5.71 -3.45 3.39
N ALA A 39 -4.79 -3.12 2.47
CA ALA A 39 -5.05 -2.17 1.40
C ALA A 39 -6.21 -2.61 0.49
N CYS A 40 -6.32 -3.90 0.19
CA CYS A 40 -7.47 -4.44 -0.56
C CYS A 40 -8.81 -4.18 0.18
N GLY A 41 -8.79 -4.25 1.51
CA GLY A 41 -9.98 -3.99 2.35
C GLY A 41 -10.33 -2.51 2.49
N ALA A 42 -9.37 -1.60 2.34
CA ALA A 42 -9.59 -0.16 2.46
C ALA A 42 -10.40 0.46 1.30
N SER A 43 -10.38 -0.17 0.14
CA SER A 43 -11.29 0.07 -1.01
C SER A 43 -11.61 1.54 -1.36
N GLY A 44 -10.59 2.40 -1.51
CA GLY A 44 -10.78 3.75 -2.03
C GLY A 44 -11.48 4.73 -1.07
N VAL A 45 -11.60 4.39 0.21
CA VAL A 45 -12.07 5.32 1.24
C VAL A 45 -10.97 6.34 1.54
N ALA A 46 -11.30 7.63 1.48
CA ALA A 46 -10.34 8.69 1.79
C ALA A 46 -9.73 8.48 3.20
N GLY A 47 -8.39 8.47 3.27
CA GLY A 47 -7.67 8.19 4.51
C GLY A 47 -7.76 6.74 5.00
N GLY A 48 -8.32 5.82 4.21
CA GLY A 48 -8.49 4.43 4.60
C GLY A 48 -7.18 3.72 4.91
N SER A 49 -6.13 3.99 4.16
CA SER A 49 -4.77 3.46 4.42
C SER A 49 -4.24 3.90 5.78
N LEU A 50 -4.49 5.16 6.17
CA LEU A 50 -4.02 5.71 7.45
C LEU A 50 -4.64 5.01 8.66
N LEU A 51 -5.89 4.60 8.54
CA LEU A 51 -6.60 3.86 9.59
C LEU A 51 -6.05 2.43 9.80
N LEU A 52 -5.30 1.91 8.85
CA LEU A 52 -4.68 0.59 8.95
C LEU A 52 -3.26 0.63 9.55
N ILE A 53 -2.68 1.81 9.73
CA ILE A 53 -1.35 1.97 10.37
C ILE A 53 -1.33 1.39 11.79
N PRO A 54 -2.32 1.61 12.68
CA PRO A 54 -2.31 1.00 14.00
C PRO A 54 -2.33 -0.53 13.98
N MET A 55 -3.04 -1.13 13.04
CA MET A 55 -3.04 -2.58 12.84
C MET A 55 -1.62 -3.06 12.46
N ALA A 56 -0.98 -2.40 11.52
CA ALA A 56 0.38 -2.74 11.09
C ALA A 56 1.41 -2.51 12.21
N CYS A 57 1.29 -1.43 12.96
CA CYS A 57 2.13 -1.14 14.13
C CYS A 57 2.02 -2.22 15.21
N SER A 58 0.86 -2.81 15.39
CA SER A 58 0.65 -3.89 16.38
C SER A 58 1.49 -5.13 16.10
N LEU A 59 1.87 -5.40 14.85
CA LEU A 59 2.77 -6.50 14.48
C LEU A 59 4.16 -6.37 15.14
N PHE A 60 4.58 -5.15 15.43
CA PHE A 60 5.85 -4.85 16.07
C PHE A 60 5.72 -4.56 17.57
N GLY A 61 4.51 -4.74 18.14
CA GLY A 61 4.26 -4.40 19.53
C GLY A 61 4.27 -2.89 19.83
N ILE A 62 4.17 -2.05 18.81
CA ILE A 62 4.05 -0.60 18.97
C ILE A 62 2.69 -0.29 19.57
N SER A 63 2.67 0.48 20.65
CA SER A 63 1.43 0.83 21.36
C SER A 63 0.50 1.64 20.48
N ASN A 64 -0.80 1.50 20.71
CA ASN A 64 -1.81 2.22 19.94
C ASN A 64 -1.67 3.75 20.06
N ASP A 65 -1.23 4.25 21.22
CA ASP A 65 -1.02 5.69 21.43
C ASP A 65 0.06 6.25 20.50
N ILE A 66 1.17 5.51 20.32
CA ILE A 66 2.23 5.87 19.40
C ILE A 66 1.74 5.72 17.95
N ALA A 67 1.05 4.62 17.64
CA ALA A 67 0.49 4.41 16.31
C ALA A 67 -0.46 5.53 15.89
N MET A 68 -1.28 6.05 16.82
CA MET A 68 -2.17 7.19 16.54
C MET A 68 -1.40 8.51 16.36
N GLN A 69 -0.23 8.69 16.96
CA GLN A 69 0.64 9.82 16.65
C GLN A 69 1.20 9.72 15.22
N VAL A 70 1.57 8.51 14.79
CA VAL A 70 2.00 8.24 13.40
C VAL A 70 0.87 8.58 12.41
N VAL A 71 -0.36 8.19 12.72
CA VAL A 71 -1.55 8.56 11.94
C VAL A 71 -1.71 10.08 11.88
N GLY A 72 -1.51 10.78 13.01
CA GLY A 72 -1.55 12.24 13.07
C GLY A 72 -0.52 12.89 12.13
N VAL A 73 0.72 12.39 12.12
CA VAL A 73 1.77 12.84 11.19
C VAL A 73 1.36 12.57 9.74
N ALA A 74 0.80 11.40 9.47
CA ALA A 74 0.33 11.02 8.13
C ALA A 74 -0.77 11.97 7.62
N PHE A 75 -1.67 12.43 8.48
CA PHE A 75 -2.66 13.45 8.12
C PHE A 75 -2.05 14.80 7.80
N ILE A 76 -0.95 15.19 8.46
CA ILE A 76 -0.24 16.46 8.15
C ILE A 76 0.32 16.46 6.74
N ILE A 77 0.91 15.32 6.30
CA ILE A 77 1.44 15.17 4.94
C ILE A 77 0.36 14.71 3.94
N GLY A 78 -0.86 14.52 4.41
CA GLY A 78 -1.95 13.83 3.72
C GLY A 78 -2.28 14.41 2.35
N VAL A 79 -2.17 15.73 2.13
CA VAL A 79 -2.46 16.34 0.82
C VAL A 79 -1.55 15.80 -0.28
N ILE A 80 -0.26 15.64 0.00
CA ILE A 80 0.72 15.11 -0.95
C ILE A 80 0.62 13.59 -0.99
N GLN A 81 0.58 12.95 0.18
CA GLN A 81 0.55 11.50 0.32
C GLN A 81 -0.69 10.91 -0.38
N ASP A 82 -1.88 11.44 -0.13
CA ASP A 82 -3.13 10.94 -0.70
C ASP A 82 -3.17 11.10 -2.23
N SER A 83 -2.64 12.21 -2.75
CA SER A 83 -2.53 12.43 -4.19
C SER A 83 -1.63 11.39 -4.86
N VAL A 84 -0.48 11.09 -4.27
CA VAL A 84 0.46 10.08 -4.80
C VAL A 84 -0.12 8.68 -4.62
N GLU A 85 -0.73 8.39 -3.49
CA GLU A 85 -1.40 7.11 -3.23
C GLU A 85 -2.50 6.85 -4.26
N THR A 86 -3.34 7.85 -4.53
CA THR A 86 -4.42 7.77 -5.53
C THR A 86 -3.86 7.52 -6.93
N ALA A 87 -2.79 8.23 -7.31
CA ALA A 87 -2.14 8.05 -8.60
C ALA A 87 -1.60 6.63 -8.78
N LEU A 88 -0.92 6.08 -7.77
CA LEU A 88 -0.40 4.72 -7.78
C LEU A 88 -1.51 3.67 -7.83
N ASN A 89 -2.56 3.83 -7.03
CA ASN A 89 -3.71 2.94 -7.03
C ASN A 89 -4.38 2.91 -8.42
N SER A 90 -4.60 4.09 -9.02
CA SER A 90 -5.22 4.19 -10.34
C SER A 90 -4.34 3.59 -11.44
N ALA A 91 -3.03 3.81 -11.39
CA ALA A 91 -2.08 3.22 -12.33
C ALA A 91 -2.08 1.68 -12.24
N GLY A 92 -2.05 1.13 -11.02
CA GLY A 92 -2.13 -0.31 -10.80
C GLY A 92 -3.43 -0.92 -11.32
N ASP A 93 -4.57 -0.27 -11.10
CA ASP A 93 -5.85 -0.74 -11.61
C ASP A 93 -5.86 -0.82 -13.16
N VAL A 94 -5.30 0.19 -13.83
CA VAL A 94 -5.17 0.20 -15.30
C VAL A 94 -4.24 -0.91 -15.78
N GLU A 95 -3.09 -1.09 -15.11
CA GLU A 95 -2.12 -2.13 -15.44
C GLU A 95 -2.71 -3.54 -15.33
N PHE A 96 -3.41 -3.82 -14.23
CA PHE A 96 -4.07 -5.12 -14.05
C PHE A 96 -5.22 -5.35 -15.03
N ALA A 97 -6.02 -4.34 -15.32
CA ALA A 97 -7.08 -4.43 -16.32
C ALA A 97 -6.51 -4.71 -17.72
N ALA A 98 -5.48 -3.98 -18.12
CA ALA A 98 -4.78 -4.20 -19.40
C ALA A 98 -4.15 -5.59 -19.47
N THR A 99 -3.51 -6.03 -18.39
CA THR A 99 -2.90 -7.37 -18.31
C THR A 99 -3.96 -8.46 -18.51
N ALA A 100 -5.11 -8.34 -17.86
CA ALA A 100 -6.20 -9.31 -18.00
C ALA A 100 -6.75 -9.33 -19.44
N GLU A 101 -6.95 -8.16 -20.04
CA GLU A 101 -7.45 -8.03 -21.41
C GLU A 101 -6.46 -8.61 -22.43
N TYR A 102 -5.19 -8.21 -22.36
CA TYR A 102 -4.17 -8.71 -23.30
C TYR A 102 -3.90 -10.19 -23.13
N HIS A 103 -3.99 -10.72 -21.92
CA HIS A 103 -3.92 -12.16 -21.70
C HIS A 103 -5.05 -12.90 -22.43
N GLN A 104 -6.27 -12.33 -22.40
CA GLN A 104 -7.40 -12.88 -23.15
C GLN A 104 -7.19 -12.80 -24.66
N TRP A 105 -6.64 -11.68 -25.16
CA TRP A 105 -6.32 -11.53 -26.60
C TRP A 105 -5.32 -12.58 -27.06
N LEU A 106 -4.28 -12.84 -26.28
CA LEU A 106 -3.30 -13.89 -26.59
C LEU A 106 -3.95 -15.28 -26.67
N LYS A 107 -4.88 -15.59 -25.77
CA LYS A 107 -5.65 -16.85 -25.82
C LYS A 107 -6.53 -16.96 -27.07
N GLU A 108 -7.08 -15.86 -27.54
CA GLU A 108 -7.93 -15.76 -28.71
C GLU A 108 -7.12 -15.66 -30.04
N GLY A 109 -5.79 -15.62 -29.96
CA GLY A 109 -4.92 -15.44 -31.13
C GLY A 109 -4.99 -14.05 -31.74
N LYS A 110 -5.46 -13.05 -30.99
CA LYS A 110 -5.46 -11.65 -31.43
C LYS A 110 -4.05 -11.05 -31.28
N PRO A 111 -3.62 -10.16 -32.20
CA PRO A 111 -2.35 -9.47 -32.05
C PRO A 111 -2.42 -8.48 -30.86
N LEU A 112 -1.29 -8.35 -30.15
CA LEU A 112 -1.12 -7.30 -29.16
C LEU A 112 -1.02 -5.93 -29.85
N PRO A 113 -1.31 -4.83 -29.13
CA PRO A 113 -1.14 -3.47 -29.68
C PRO A 113 0.31 -3.21 -30.09
N ASP A 114 0.50 -2.40 -31.14
CA ASP A 114 1.82 -2.13 -31.74
C ASP A 114 2.84 -1.56 -30.74
N PHE A 115 2.38 -0.84 -29.71
CA PHE A 115 3.27 -0.30 -28.68
C PHE A 115 3.84 -1.37 -27.71
N MET A 116 3.37 -2.61 -27.80
CA MET A 116 3.85 -3.76 -27.02
C MET A 116 4.63 -4.77 -27.88
N ALA A 117 4.80 -4.50 -29.17
CA ALA A 117 5.49 -5.38 -30.10
C ALA A 117 7.02 -5.18 -30.08
#